data_83820ceb3425f8a570878e48b2c013b8
#
_entry.id   83820ceb3425f8a570878e48b2c013b8
#
_cell.length_a   1.000
_cell.length_b   1.000
_cell.length_c   1.000
_cell.angle_alpha   90.00
_cell.angle_beta   90.00
_cell.angle_gamma   90.00
#
_symmetry.space_group_name_H-M   'P 1'
#
loop_
_entity.id
_entity.type
_entity.pdbx_description
1 polymer ?
#
loop_
_entity_poly.entity_id
_entity_poly.type
_entity_poly.pdbx_seq_one_letter_code
_entity_poly.pdbx_strand_id
1 'polypeptide(L)'
;MIFQVSHRLPLSGSDCSIHDWRTRMSWLYLFLAGLFEIGWPVGIKISQAAETRWLGIAIAFSFMALSGYFLWLAQQSMPMGTAYAVWTGIGGAGTFIVGVLFFGDVLSLMRILGVLLIVIGVAVLKFSS
;
A
#
# COMPACT_ATOMS: atom_id res chain seq x y z
N MET A 1 13.63 -23.73 -22.35
CA MET A 1 13.98 -22.52 -21.57
C MET A 1 14.67 -21.56 -22.54
N ILE A 2 13.91 -20.74 -23.24
CA ILE A 2 14.42 -19.88 -24.31
C ILE A 2 14.59 -18.49 -23.73
N PHE A 3 15.83 -18.09 -23.53
CA PHE A 3 16.24 -16.74 -23.15
C PHE A 3 16.08 -15.85 -24.39
N GLN A 4 14.97 -15.13 -24.49
CA GLN A 4 14.77 -14.17 -25.56
C GLN A 4 15.48 -12.88 -25.18
N VAL A 5 16.71 -12.71 -25.65
CA VAL A 5 17.42 -11.44 -25.63
C VAL A 5 16.72 -10.53 -26.62
N SER A 6 15.79 -9.73 -26.12
CA SER A 6 15.15 -8.69 -26.90
C SER A 6 16.15 -7.53 -27.08
N HIS A 7 16.64 -7.37 -28.31
CA HIS A 7 17.37 -6.16 -28.75
C HIS A 7 16.46 -4.95 -28.51
N ARG A 8 16.75 -4.16 -27.47
CA ARG A 8 16.10 -2.89 -27.27
C ARG A 8 16.64 -1.90 -28.29
N LEU A 9 15.79 -1.53 -29.24
CA LEU A 9 16.01 -0.36 -30.09
C LEU A 9 16.11 0.90 -29.20
N PRO A 10 16.93 1.90 -29.54
CA PRO A 10 17.02 3.14 -28.78
C PRO A 10 15.65 3.84 -28.81
N LEU A 11 15.06 4.03 -27.60
CA LEU A 11 13.77 4.65 -27.44
C LEU A 11 13.84 6.13 -27.87
N SER A 12 12.88 6.54 -28.69
CA SER A 12 12.64 7.93 -29.07
C SER A 12 12.33 8.75 -27.80
N GLY A 13 12.71 10.03 -27.77
CA GLY A 13 12.54 10.91 -26.61
C GLY A 13 11.10 11.04 -26.08
N SER A 14 10.09 10.68 -26.88
CA SER A 14 8.68 10.61 -26.49
C SER A 14 8.38 9.42 -25.54
N ASP A 15 9.11 8.30 -25.68
CA ASP A 15 8.91 7.12 -24.85
C ASP A 15 9.42 7.31 -23.42
N CYS A 16 10.46 8.13 -23.25
CA CYS A 16 11.00 8.44 -21.92
C CYS A 16 10.02 9.26 -21.06
N SER A 17 9.30 10.20 -21.65
CA SER A 17 8.32 11.01 -20.93
C SER A 17 7.07 10.23 -20.51
N ILE A 18 6.63 9.29 -21.37
CA ILE A 18 5.47 8.42 -21.08
C ILE A 18 5.79 7.43 -19.94
N HIS A 19 7.02 6.95 -19.85
CA HIS A 19 7.44 6.06 -18.77
C HIS A 19 7.47 6.78 -17.41
N ASP A 20 7.95 8.02 -17.36
CA ASP A 20 8.10 8.78 -16.12
C ASP A 20 6.74 9.12 -15.49
N TRP A 21 5.76 9.61 -16.26
CA TRP A 21 4.45 9.91 -15.70
C TRP A 21 3.67 8.66 -15.26
N ARG A 22 3.81 7.54 -15.97
CA ARG A 22 3.20 6.26 -15.57
C ARG A 22 3.73 5.78 -14.23
N THR A 23 5.03 5.84 -14.03
CA THR A 23 5.67 5.46 -12.76
C THR A 23 5.21 6.35 -11.62
N ARG A 24 5.13 7.67 -11.83
CA ARG A 24 4.62 8.62 -10.83
C ARG A 24 3.17 8.34 -10.45
N MET A 25 2.32 8.06 -11.44
CA MET A 25 0.91 7.70 -11.19
C MET A 25 0.78 6.39 -10.42
N SER A 26 1.61 5.39 -10.71
CA SER A 26 1.60 4.12 -9.98
C SER A 26 1.98 4.29 -8.51
N TRP A 27 2.93 5.16 -8.18
CA TRP A 27 3.27 5.49 -6.80
C TRP A 27 2.13 6.21 -6.09
N LEU A 28 1.41 7.09 -6.78
CA LEU A 28 0.22 7.75 -6.23
C LEU A 28 -0.89 6.73 -5.94
N TYR A 29 -1.19 5.85 -6.90
CA TYR A 29 -2.18 4.77 -6.69
C TYR A 29 -1.78 3.85 -5.54
N LEU A 30 -0.50 3.54 -5.43
CA LEU A 30 0.01 2.70 -4.35
C LEU A 30 -0.12 3.38 -2.98
N PHE A 31 0.14 4.67 -2.91
CA PHE A 31 -0.05 5.45 -1.69
C PHE A 31 -1.53 5.50 -1.29
N LEU A 32 -2.45 5.74 -2.24
CA LEU A 32 -3.89 5.70 -2.00
C LEU A 32 -4.35 4.31 -1.56
N ALA A 33 -3.86 3.25 -2.21
CA ALA A 33 -4.14 1.87 -1.80
C ALA A 33 -3.75 1.63 -0.34
N GLY A 34 -2.54 2.07 0.06
CA GLY A 34 -2.07 1.95 1.44
C GLY A 34 -2.90 2.75 2.44
N LEU A 35 -3.39 3.95 2.07
CA LEU A 35 -4.28 4.73 2.92
C LEU A 35 -5.65 4.03 3.10
N PHE A 36 -6.24 3.53 2.03
CA PHE A 36 -7.49 2.78 2.12
C PHE A 36 -7.31 1.45 2.86
N GLU A 37 -6.10 0.87 2.83
CA GLU A 37 -5.77 -0.33 3.59
C GLU A 37 -5.94 -0.15 5.10
N ILE A 38 -5.73 1.05 5.62
CA ILE A 38 -5.92 1.36 7.04
C ILE A 38 -7.40 1.23 7.45
N GLY A 39 -8.31 1.53 6.54
CA GLY A 39 -9.75 1.63 6.84
C GLY A 39 -10.42 0.30 7.15
N TRP A 40 -10.02 -0.81 6.52
CA TRP A 40 -10.69 -2.08 6.74
C TRP A 40 -10.43 -2.70 8.12
N PRO A 41 -9.21 -2.68 8.70
CA PRO A 41 -9.00 -3.12 10.09
C PRO A 41 -9.77 -2.26 11.09
N VAL A 42 -9.86 -0.95 10.83
CA VAL A 42 -10.67 -0.03 11.63
C VAL A 42 -12.16 -0.43 11.56
N GLY A 43 -12.67 -0.71 10.38
CA GLY A 43 -14.03 -1.20 10.19
C GLY A 43 -14.31 -2.51 10.97
N ILE A 44 -13.37 -3.46 10.91
CA ILE A 44 -13.45 -4.71 11.70
C ILE A 44 -13.47 -4.39 13.21
N LYS A 45 -12.64 -3.46 13.67
CA LYS A 45 -12.63 -3.08 15.08
C LYS A 45 -13.97 -2.48 15.53
N ILE A 46 -14.56 -1.61 14.72
CA ILE A 46 -15.88 -1.01 14.95
C ILE A 46 -16.98 -2.09 14.96
N SER A 47 -16.87 -3.13 14.12
CA SER A 47 -17.87 -4.19 14.03
C SER A 47 -17.93 -5.11 15.25
N GLN A 48 -16.96 -5.03 16.15
CA GLN A 48 -16.94 -5.85 17.38
C GLN A 48 -18.03 -5.44 18.39
N ALA A 49 -18.51 -4.17 18.34
CA ALA A 49 -19.64 -3.74 19.12
C ALA A 49 -20.96 -4.16 18.44
N ALA A 50 -21.91 -4.69 19.22
CA ALA A 50 -23.16 -5.24 18.68
C ALA A 50 -23.98 -4.18 17.93
N GLU A 51 -24.01 -2.94 18.42
CA GLU A 51 -24.78 -1.84 17.85
C GLU A 51 -24.24 -1.36 16.51
N THR A 52 -22.92 -1.47 16.28
CA THR A 52 -22.25 -0.98 15.06
C THR A 52 -21.74 -2.09 14.17
N ARG A 53 -22.12 -3.34 14.44
CA ARG A 53 -21.62 -4.53 13.72
C ARG A 53 -21.74 -4.41 12.20
N TRP A 54 -22.94 -4.16 11.70
CA TRP A 54 -23.19 -4.10 10.27
C TRP A 54 -22.54 -2.88 9.60
N LEU A 55 -22.52 -1.76 10.32
CA LEU A 55 -21.81 -0.56 9.86
C LEU A 55 -20.32 -0.82 9.73
N GLY A 56 -19.68 -1.41 10.75
CA GLY A 56 -18.26 -1.76 10.73
C GLY A 56 -17.90 -2.73 9.61
N ILE A 57 -18.74 -3.74 9.36
CA ILE A 57 -18.56 -4.68 8.26
C ILE A 57 -18.66 -3.96 6.91
N ALA A 58 -19.66 -3.10 6.71
CA ALA A 58 -19.83 -2.33 5.47
C ALA A 58 -18.62 -1.43 5.20
N ILE A 59 -18.12 -0.74 6.23
CA ILE A 59 -16.90 0.07 6.17
C ILE A 59 -15.71 -0.80 5.76
N ALA A 60 -15.50 -1.95 6.42
CA ALA A 60 -14.38 -2.84 6.13
C ALA A 60 -14.38 -3.30 4.68
N PHE A 61 -15.52 -3.79 4.16
CA PHE A 61 -15.62 -4.22 2.76
C PHE A 61 -15.41 -3.09 1.77
N SER A 62 -15.94 -1.90 2.04
CA SER A 62 -15.77 -0.74 1.16
C SER A 62 -14.30 -0.31 1.05
N PHE A 63 -13.61 -0.21 2.17
CA PHE A 63 -12.20 0.15 2.21
C PHE A 63 -11.30 -0.93 1.60
N MET A 64 -11.60 -2.21 1.83
CA MET A 64 -10.88 -3.33 1.21
C MET A 64 -11.03 -3.32 -0.31
N ALA A 65 -12.23 -3.08 -0.83
CA ALA A 65 -12.46 -3.00 -2.27
C ALA A 65 -11.72 -1.83 -2.91
N LEU A 66 -11.76 -0.65 -2.28
CA LEU A 66 -11.03 0.54 -2.76
C LEU A 66 -9.51 0.32 -2.70
N SER A 67 -9.00 -0.22 -1.61
CA SER A 67 -7.58 -0.54 -1.45
C SER A 67 -7.10 -1.49 -2.54
N GLY A 68 -7.82 -2.60 -2.74
CA GLY A 68 -7.51 -3.59 -3.79
C GLY A 68 -7.57 -3.02 -5.20
N TYR A 69 -8.54 -2.15 -5.48
CA TYR A 69 -8.67 -1.48 -6.78
C TYR A 69 -7.47 -0.59 -7.10
N PHE A 70 -7.06 0.27 -6.16
CA PHE A 70 -5.88 1.12 -6.35
C PHE A 70 -4.57 0.32 -6.40
N LEU A 71 -4.47 -0.76 -5.64
CA LEU A 71 -3.34 -1.68 -5.72
C LEU A 71 -3.25 -2.33 -7.12
N TRP A 72 -4.38 -2.77 -7.67
CA TRP A 72 -4.44 -3.32 -9.02
C TRP A 72 -3.97 -2.30 -10.07
N LEU A 73 -4.40 -1.03 -9.96
CA LEU A 73 -3.94 0.04 -10.85
C LEU A 73 -2.42 0.26 -10.74
N ALA A 74 -1.88 0.26 -9.52
CA ALA A 74 -0.44 0.44 -9.29
C ALA A 74 0.39 -0.70 -9.91
N GLN A 75 -0.06 -1.93 -9.78
CA GLN A 75 0.64 -3.12 -10.31
C GLN A 75 0.70 -3.20 -11.83
N GLN A 76 -0.06 -2.38 -12.56
CA GLN A 76 0.02 -2.36 -14.02
C GLN A 76 1.35 -1.80 -14.55
N SER A 77 2.07 -1.02 -13.74
CA SER A 77 3.29 -0.34 -14.16
C SER A 77 4.49 -0.57 -13.25
N MET A 78 4.32 -1.38 -12.20
CA MET A 78 5.42 -1.67 -11.27
C MET A 78 5.43 -3.16 -10.86
N PRO A 79 6.59 -3.69 -10.44
CA PRO A 79 6.70 -5.08 -10.01
C PRO A 79 5.77 -5.40 -8.84
N MET A 80 5.09 -6.55 -8.91
CA MET A 80 4.12 -6.99 -7.91
C MET A 80 4.71 -7.03 -6.49
N GLY A 81 5.94 -7.52 -6.34
CA GLY A 81 6.60 -7.62 -5.04
C GLY A 81 6.84 -6.25 -4.40
N THR A 82 7.32 -5.28 -5.18
CA THR A 82 7.52 -3.90 -4.72
C THR A 82 6.18 -3.25 -4.35
N ALA A 83 5.18 -3.37 -5.21
CA ALA A 83 3.85 -2.82 -4.96
C ALA A 83 3.24 -3.39 -3.68
N TYR A 84 3.30 -4.71 -3.50
CA TYR A 84 2.74 -5.38 -2.34
C TYR A 84 3.46 -5.01 -1.04
N ALA A 85 4.81 -5.00 -1.03
CA ALA A 85 5.60 -4.65 0.14
C ALA A 85 5.37 -3.20 0.59
N VAL A 86 5.28 -2.26 -0.35
CA VAL A 86 5.01 -0.85 -0.05
C VAL A 86 3.58 -0.66 0.46
N TRP A 87 2.60 -1.25 -0.22
CA TRP A 87 1.19 -1.19 0.17
C TRP A 87 0.96 -1.72 1.59
N THR A 88 1.44 -2.93 1.89
CA THR A 88 1.33 -3.52 3.24
C THR A 88 2.10 -2.73 4.29
N GLY A 89 3.25 -2.17 3.92
CA GLY A 89 4.05 -1.32 4.81
C GLY A 89 3.32 -0.04 5.20
N ILE A 90 2.71 0.66 4.25
CA ILE A 90 1.90 1.87 4.51
C ILE A 90 0.66 1.51 5.34
N GLY A 91 -0.07 0.47 4.93
CA GLY A 91 -1.27 0.01 5.62
C GLY A 91 -0.98 -0.42 7.06
N GLY A 92 0.07 -1.22 7.28
CA GLY A 92 0.46 -1.71 8.60
C GLY A 92 0.93 -0.57 9.54
N ALA A 93 1.80 0.32 9.05
CA ALA A 93 2.27 1.46 9.81
C ALA A 93 1.10 2.42 10.17
N GLY A 94 0.22 2.69 9.19
CA GLY A 94 -0.94 3.54 9.42
C GLY A 94 -1.94 2.93 10.38
N THR A 95 -2.23 1.64 10.26
CA THR A 95 -3.12 0.92 11.19
C THR A 95 -2.55 0.92 12.61
N PHE A 96 -1.24 0.75 12.76
CA PHE A 96 -0.58 0.85 14.07
C PHE A 96 -0.80 2.22 14.70
N ILE A 97 -0.60 3.31 13.95
CA ILE A 97 -0.82 4.67 14.43
C ILE A 97 -2.28 4.88 14.86
N VAL A 98 -3.23 4.46 14.02
CA VAL A 98 -4.66 4.56 14.33
C VAL A 98 -5.01 3.72 15.57
N GLY A 99 -4.48 2.52 15.70
CA GLY A 99 -4.68 1.65 16.85
C GLY A 99 -4.23 2.30 18.17
N VAL A 100 -3.05 2.92 18.15
CA VAL A 100 -2.53 3.63 19.35
C VAL A 100 -3.35 4.87 19.67
N LEU A 101 -3.71 5.68 18.68
CA LEU A 101 -4.37 6.98 18.91
C LEU A 101 -5.86 6.87 19.26
N PHE A 102 -6.57 5.93 18.65
CA PHE A 102 -8.03 5.84 18.73
C PHE A 102 -8.53 4.61 19.49
N PHE A 103 -7.75 3.55 19.55
CA PHE A 103 -8.17 2.30 20.19
C PHE A 103 -7.38 1.94 21.44
N GLY A 104 -6.43 2.79 21.85
CA GLY A 104 -5.66 2.62 23.08
C GLY A 104 -4.70 1.43 23.05
N ASP A 105 -4.21 1.05 21.86
CA ASP A 105 -3.23 -0.03 21.73
C ASP A 105 -1.94 0.32 22.47
N VAL A 106 -1.33 -0.70 23.09
CA VAL A 106 -0.13 -0.52 23.92
C VAL A 106 1.05 -0.03 23.08
N LEU A 107 1.58 1.13 23.43
CA LEU A 107 2.79 1.67 22.83
C LEU A 107 4.01 1.10 23.57
N SER A 108 4.82 0.29 22.89
CA SER A 108 6.09 -0.22 23.41
C SER A 108 7.24 0.10 22.47
N LEU A 109 8.43 0.24 23.02
CA LEU A 109 9.65 0.53 22.22
C LEU A 109 9.87 -0.48 21.11
N MET A 110 9.64 -1.76 21.37
CA MET A 110 9.81 -2.84 20.38
C MET A 110 8.82 -2.72 19.24
N ARG A 111 7.57 -2.30 19.50
CA ARG A 111 6.56 -2.08 18.46
C ARG A 111 6.92 -0.86 17.61
N ILE A 112 7.39 0.22 18.21
CA ILE A 112 7.85 1.43 17.50
C ILE A 112 9.02 1.06 16.57
N LEU A 113 10.02 0.34 17.09
CA LEU A 113 11.16 -0.11 16.29
C LEU A 113 10.72 -0.98 15.10
N GLY A 114 9.79 -1.91 15.32
CA GLY A 114 9.24 -2.74 14.23
C GLY A 114 8.58 -1.91 13.13
N VAL A 115 7.76 -0.93 13.48
CA VAL A 115 7.10 -0.03 12.52
C VAL A 115 8.12 0.85 11.80
N LEU A 116 9.12 1.39 12.51
CA LEU A 116 10.20 2.17 11.89
C LEU A 116 10.98 1.35 10.85
N LEU A 117 11.29 0.09 11.14
CA LEU A 117 11.95 -0.80 10.18
C LEU A 117 11.09 -1.03 8.93
N ILE A 118 9.77 -1.16 9.07
CA ILE A 118 8.84 -1.27 7.93
C ILE A 118 8.89 0.00 7.09
N VAL A 119 8.80 1.17 7.70
CA VAL A 119 8.83 2.46 6.99
C VAL A 119 10.16 2.67 6.27
N ILE A 120 11.29 2.34 6.92
CA ILE A 120 12.62 2.40 6.30
C ILE A 120 12.69 1.43 5.11
N GLY A 121 12.20 0.20 5.26
CA GLY A 121 12.16 -0.78 4.17
C GLY A 121 11.35 -0.29 2.96
N VAL A 122 10.19 0.33 3.18
CA VAL A 122 9.37 0.95 2.13
C VAL A 122 10.15 2.09 1.45
N ALA A 123 10.82 2.94 2.21
CA ALA A 123 11.63 4.03 1.64
C ALA A 123 12.77 3.48 0.77
N VAL A 124 13.50 2.46 1.24
CA VAL A 124 14.57 1.81 0.47
C VAL A 124 14.04 1.23 -0.83
N LEU A 125 12.90 0.54 -0.82
CA LEU A 125 12.26 0.02 -2.03
C LEU A 125 11.91 1.13 -3.02
N LYS A 126 11.41 2.26 -2.53
CA LYS A 126 11.08 3.40 -3.39
C LYS A 126 12.31 4.00 -4.08
N PHE A 127 13.43 4.11 -3.37
CA PHE A 127 14.66 4.67 -3.95
C PHE A 127 15.42 3.68 -4.83
N SER A 128 15.14 2.37 -4.72
CA SER A 128 15.76 1.34 -5.55
C SER A 128 14.93 0.97 -6.79
N SER A 129 13.76 1.55 -6.95
CA SER A 129 12.87 1.36 -8.10
C SER A 129 13.00 2.53 -9.05
#